data_cbda37e033e961464bcc27b877cd0622
#
_entry.id   cbda37e033e961464bcc27b877cd0622
#
_cell.length_a   1.000
_cell.length_b   1.000
_cell.length_c   1.000
_cell.angle_alpha   90.00
_cell.angle_beta   90.00
_cell.angle_gamma   90.00
#
_symmetry.space_group_name_H-M   'P 1'
#
loop_
_entity.id
_entity.type
_entity.pdbx_description
1 polymer ?
#
loop_
_entity_poly.entity_id
_entity_poly.type
_entity_poly.pdbx_seq_one_letter_code
_entity_poly.pdbx_strand_id
1 'polypeptide(L)'
;MELSAYFLKMRMAHTMVILFSMTSYALFAQEYPTMVEVKGGSFIMGDESGDKDEKPAHEVQVNTLSIAKTETTVRQWKAFCSATKRTMPEAPWFGLKDDHPIVNISWDDAIAYCTWLSAKNKKRYRLPTEAEWEFAARGGLKSKGHTYSGAKAPDSIAWFSSRSNGTMPVAQKLPNELGLYDMTGNVWEWCSDWYDAGYYALKVKDNPPGPQSGKFYTLRGGAWDIGARNSRNTYRNPLSPTSRNHNKGFRVACSD
;
A
#
# COMPACT_ATOMS: atom_id res chain seq x y z
N MET A 1 -43.02 26.55 -32.82
CA MET A 1 -42.16 27.06 -31.78
C MET A 1 -42.12 26.12 -30.54
N GLU A 2 -43.09 25.26 -30.33
CA GLU A 2 -43.15 24.36 -29.14
C GLU A 2 -42.33 23.07 -29.25
N LEU A 3 -42.12 22.51 -30.45
CA LEU A 3 -41.30 21.30 -30.62
C LEU A 3 -39.81 21.48 -30.30
N SER A 4 -39.25 22.69 -30.54
CA SER A 4 -37.84 22.97 -30.25
C SER A 4 -37.54 23.00 -28.76
N ALA A 5 -38.46 23.49 -27.94
CA ALA A 5 -38.32 23.53 -26.48
C ALA A 5 -38.41 22.15 -25.82
N TYR A 6 -39.15 21.23 -26.42
CA TYR A 6 -39.30 19.87 -25.91
C TYR A 6 -38.02 19.03 -26.10
N PHE A 7 -37.36 19.16 -27.27
CA PHE A 7 -36.08 18.50 -27.53
C PHE A 7 -34.95 19.06 -26.69
N LEU A 8 -34.94 20.34 -26.37
CA LEU A 8 -33.95 20.95 -25.51
C LEU A 8 -34.06 20.47 -24.06
N LYS A 9 -35.28 20.35 -23.53
CA LYS A 9 -35.55 19.80 -22.18
C LYS A 9 -35.18 18.32 -22.08
N MET A 10 -35.44 17.49 -23.10
CA MET A 10 -35.03 16.08 -23.12
C MET A 10 -33.51 15.90 -23.15
N ARG A 11 -32.77 16.73 -23.92
CA ARG A 11 -31.30 16.70 -23.95
C ARG A 11 -30.70 17.08 -22.59
N MET A 12 -31.22 18.12 -21.93
CA MET A 12 -30.75 18.54 -20.61
C MET A 12 -31.02 17.46 -19.55
N ALA A 13 -32.18 16.78 -19.57
CA ALA A 13 -32.50 15.72 -18.63
C ALA A 13 -31.56 14.49 -18.81
N HIS A 14 -31.22 14.10 -20.04
CA HIS A 14 -30.29 12.99 -20.29
C HIS A 14 -28.85 13.34 -19.88
N THR A 15 -28.41 14.57 -20.13
CA THR A 15 -27.07 15.03 -19.72
C THR A 15 -26.95 15.09 -18.19
N MET A 16 -27.99 15.52 -17.49
CA MET A 16 -28.00 15.59 -16.03
C MET A 16 -28.01 14.20 -15.37
N VAL A 17 -28.73 13.22 -15.93
CA VAL A 17 -28.74 11.83 -15.44
C VAL A 17 -27.39 11.15 -15.65
N ILE A 18 -26.70 11.38 -16.77
CA ILE A 18 -25.38 10.82 -17.04
C ILE A 18 -24.30 11.43 -16.14
N LEU A 19 -24.34 12.73 -15.87
CA LEU A 19 -23.43 13.38 -14.92
C LEU A 19 -23.65 12.89 -13.47
N PHE A 20 -24.91 12.69 -13.05
CA PHE A 20 -25.22 12.19 -11.71
C PHE A 20 -24.79 10.74 -11.52
N SER A 21 -24.90 9.90 -12.55
CA SER A 21 -24.43 8.50 -12.50
C SER A 21 -22.90 8.40 -12.48
N MET A 22 -22.18 9.25 -13.24
CA MET A 22 -20.71 9.28 -13.23
C MET A 22 -20.13 9.78 -11.89
N THR A 23 -20.75 10.77 -11.25
CA THR A 23 -20.33 11.24 -9.93
C THR A 23 -20.59 10.21 -8.82
N SER A 24 -21.68 9.45 -8.91
CA SER A 24 -21.96 8.34 -7.98
C SER A 24 -20.94 7.20 -8.14
N TYR A 25 -20.58 6.81 -9.36
CA TYR A 25 -19.55 5.79 -9.61
C TYR A 25 -18.15 6.23 -9.14
N ALA A 26 -17.79 7.50 -9.30
CA ALA A 26 -16.50 8.01 -8.81
C ALA A 26 -16.42 8.05 -7.27
N LEU A 27 -17.53 8.32 -6.58
CA LEU A 27 -17.61 8.26 -5.12
C LEU A 27 -17.52 6.83 -4.58
N PHE A 28 -18.17 5.86 -5.23
CA PHE A 28 -18.07 4.44 -4.86
C PHE A 28 -16.67 3.85 -5.11
N ALA A 29 -15.99 4.28 -6.19
CA ALA A 29 -14.64 3.80 -6.52
C ALA A 29 -13.57 4.17 -5.47
N GLN A 30 -13.82 5.17 -4.60
CA GLN A 30 -12.89 5.58 -3.54
C GLN A 30 -13.04 4.82 -2.21
N GLU A 31 -14.10 4.02 -2.03
CA GLU A 31 -14.30 3.20 -0.82
C GLU A 31 -13.47 1.92 -0.84
N TYR A 32 -12.99 1.49 -2.00
CA TYR A 32 -12.19 0.28 -2.19
C TYR A 32 -10.85 0.59 -2.86
N PRO A 33 -9.80 -0.17 -2.57
CA PRO A 33 -8.49 0.05 -3.17
C PRO A 33 -8.53 -0.21 -4.68
N THR A 34 -7.90 0.69 -5.45
CA THR A 34 -7.55 0.42 -6.85
C THR A 34 -6.39 -0.55 -6.87
N MET A 35 -6.57 -1.71 -7.53
CA MET A 35 -5.54 -2.75 -7.60
C MET A 35 -4.74 -2.64 -8.89
N VAL A 36 -3.46 -2.92 -8.81
CA VAL A 36 -2.52 -3.00 -9.95
C VAL A 36 -2.02 -4.44 -10.05
N GLU A 37 -2.16 -5.04 -11.23
CA GLU A 37 -1.58 -6.35 -11.50
C GLU A 37 -0.05 -6.26 -11.58
N VAL A 38 0.64 -7.08 -10.82
CA VAL A 38 2.09 -7.27 -10.84
C VAL A 38 2.36 -8.66 -11.37
N LYS A 39 2.81 -8.73 -12.63
CA LYS A 39 3.21 -10.00 -13.25
C LYS A 39 4.35 -10.62 -12.48
N GLY A 40 4.20 -11.89 -12.12
CA GLY A 40 5.21 -12.65 -11.41
C GLY A 40 6.53 -12.77 -12.16
N GLY A 41 7.58 -13.05 -11.44
CA GLY A 41 8.92 -13.22 -11.99
C GLY A 41 10.00 -13.32 -10.92
N SER A 42 11.24 -13.51 -11.34
CA SER A 42 12.40 -13.58 -10.44
C SER A 42 13.04 -12.20 -10.26
N PHE A 43 13.56 -11.96 -9.07
CA PHE A 43 14.37 -10.78 -8.75
C PHE A 43 15.40 -11.10 -7.67
N ILE A 44 16.33 -10.21 -7.45
CA ILE A 44 17.26 -10.29 -6.33
C ILE A 44 16.69 -9.53 -5.15
N MET A 45 16.27 -10.25 -4.10
CA MET A 45 15.75 -9.70 -2.84
C MET A 45 16.92 -9.39 -1.91
N GLY A 46 16.86 -8.25 -1.21
CA GLY A 46 17.90 -7.79 -0.32
C GLY A 46 18.96 -6.95 -1.01
N ASP A 47 20.03 -6.61 -0.27
CA ASP A 47 21.14 -5.75 -0.73
C ASP A 47 22.43 -6.07 0.01
N GLU A 48 23.49 -6.48 -0.72
CA GLU A 48 24.81 -6.77 -0.14
C GLU A 48 25.49 -5.52 0.48
N SER A 49 25.08 -4.33 0.05
CA SER A 49 25.55 -3.06 0.63
C SER A 49 24.66 -2.53 1.76
N GLY A 50 23.51 -3.19 1.99
CA GLY A 50 22.52 -2.83 3.00
C GLY A 50 22.91 -3.20 4.43
N ASP A 51 21.92 -3.17 5.31
CA ASP A 51 22.07 -3.59 6.71
C ASP A 51 22.24 -5.11 6.81
N LYS A 52 22.59 -5.63 7.99
CA LYS A 52 22.89 -7.07 8.17
C LYS A 52 21.71 -7.97 7.85
N ASP A 53 20.51 -7.53 8.13
CA ASP A 53 19.26 -8.25 7.92
C ASP A 53 18.72 -8.15 6.48
N GLU A 54 19.35 -7.32 5.65
CA GLU A 54 19.11 -7.28 4.20
C GLU A 54 19.96 -8.30 3.43
N LYS A 55 20.82 -9.07 4.13
CA LYS A 55 21.82 -9.99 3.57
C LYS A 55 21.56 -11.46 3.94
N PRO A 56 22.03 -12.35 3.07
CA PRO A 56 22.59 -12.12 1.74
C PRO A 56 21.50 -11.73 0.74
N ALA A 57 21.87 -10.95 -0.26
CA ALA A 57 21.02 -10.77 -1.43
C ALA A 57 20.88 -12.11 -2.15
N HIS A 58 19.65 -12.49 -2.53
CA HIS A 58 19.38 -13.82 -3.09
C HIS A 58 18.24 -13.77 -4.11
N GLU A 59 18.23 -14.75 -5.02
CA GLU A 59 17.17 -14.85 -6.01
C GLU A 59 15.86 -15.33 -5.37
N VAL A 60 14.78 -14.62 -5.66
CA VAL A 60 13.41 -14.95 -5.24
C VAL A 60 12.48 -14.93 -6.44
N GLN A 61 11.60 -15.92 -6.53
CA GLN A 61 10.50 -16.00 -7.48
C GLN A 61 9.20 -15.57 -6.78
N VAL A 62 8.49 -14.62 -7.38
CA VAL A 62 7.16 -14.17 -6.92
C VAL A 62 6.11 -14.52 -7.98
N ASN A 63 4.98 -15.07 -7.56
CA ASN A 63 3.84 -15.33 -8.44
C ASN A 63 3.16 -14.00 -8.84
N THR A 64 2.36 -14.04 -9.90
CA THR A 64 1.48 -12.92 -10.27
C THR A 64 0.52 -12.63 -9.12
N LEU A 65 0.39 -11.35 -8.78
CA LEU A 65 -0.52 -10.85 -7.76
C LEU A 65 -1.12 -9.51 -8.18
N SER A 66 -2.16 -9.09 -7.52
CA SER A 66 -2.62 -7.70 -7.54
C SER A 66 -2.25 -7.03 -6.22
N ILE A 67 -1.74 -5.79 -6.27
CA ILE A 67 -1.40 -4.99 -5.09
C ILE A 67 -2.10 -3.63 -5.17
N ALA A 68 -2.49 -3.07 -4.03
CA ALA A 68 -3.14 -1.76 -4.00
C ALA A 68 -2.20 -0.68 -4.53
N LYS A 69 -2.74 0.19 -5.40
CA LYS A 69 -2.03 1.29 -6.05
C LYS A 69 -1.39 2.25 -5.06
N THR A 70 -2.04 2.44 -3.91
CA THR A 70 -1.64 3.30 -2.79
C THR A 70 -1.76 2.55 -1.48
N GLU A 71 -1.31 3.14 -0.41
CA GLU A 71 -1.65 2.76 0.96
C GLU A 71 -3.17 2.80 1.17
N THR A 72 -3.69 2.03 2.12
CA THR A 72 -5.11 2.07 2.51
C THR A 72 -5.43 3.41 3.15
N THR A 73 -6.44 4.12 2.62
CA THR A 73 -6.77 5.48 3.07
C THR A 73 -7.71 5.51 4.27
N VAL A 74 -7.75 6.64 4.97
CA VAL A 74 -8.71 6.90 6.05
C VAL A 74 -10.15 6.74 5.56
N ARG A 75 -10.49 7.18 4.33
CA ARG A 75 -11.81 6.98 3.72
C ARG A 75 -12.17 5.51 3.61
N GLN A 76 -11.27 4.68 3.09
CA GLN A 76 -11.46 3.24 2.97
C GLN A 76 -11.62 2.57 4.34
N TRP A 77 -10.86 3.03 5.32
CA TRP A 77 -10.95 2.55 6.69
C TRP A 77 -12.28 2.94 7.36
N LYS A 78 -12.79 4.16 7.12
CA LYS A 78 -14.13 4.58 7.59
C LYS A 78 -15.24 3.68 7.05
N ALA A 79 -15.18 3.28 5.78
CA ALA A 79 -16.12 2.34 5.19
C ALA A 79 -16.09 0.96 5.92
N PHE A 80 -14.89 0.46 6.24
CA PHE A 80 -14.70 -0.74 7.04
C PHE A 80 -15.30 -0.59 8.45
N CYS A 81 -14.98 0.49 9.16
CA CYS A 81 -15.51 0.75 10.50
C CYS A 81 -17.04 0.84 10.49
N SER A 82 -17.63 1.56 9.54
CA SER A 82 -19.07 1.67 9.36
C SER A 82 -19.73 0.31 9.15
N ALA A 83 -19.18 -0.51 8.25
CA ALA A 83 -19.73 -1.82 7.90
C ALA A 83 -19.63 -2.85 9.03
N THR A 84 -18.60 -2.74 9.88
CA THR A 84 -18.30 -3.72 10.94
C THR A 84 -18.60 -3.23 12.35
N LYS A 85 -19.11 -2.00 12.50
CA LYS A 85 -19.37 -1.32 13.79
C LYS A 85 -18.11 -1.19 14.66
N ARG A 86 -16.94 -1.10 14.05
CA ARG A 86 -15.68 -0.83 14.74
C ARG A 86 -15.50 0.67 14.96
N THR A 87 -14.80 1.02 16.02
CA THR A 87 -14.37 2.40 16.27
C THR A 87 -13.19 2.77 15.38
N MET A 88 -13.11 4.05 15.02
CA MET A 88 -11.91 4.59 14.39
C MET A 88 -10.72 4.52 15.36
N PRO A 89 -9.49 4.35 14.87
CA PRO A 89 -8.30 4.48 15.70
C PRO A 89 -8.19 5.90 16.24
N GLU A 90 -7.42 6.06 17.33
CA GLU A 90 -7.09 7.37 17.87
C GLU A 90 -6.44 8.25 16.79
N ALA A 91 -6.93 9.49 16.67
CA ALA A 91 -6.38 10.41 15.69
C ALA A 91 -5.01 10.93 16.17
N PRO A 92 -3.98 10.94 15.31
CA PRO A 92 -2.72 11.62 15.63
C PRO A 92 -2.92 13.14 15.70
N TRP A 93 -1.92 13.87 16.20
CA TRP A 93 -1.99 15.34 16.34
C TRP A 93 -2.27 16.10 15.03
N PHE A 94 -1.94 15.49 13.87
CA PHE A 94 -2.22 16.07 12.54
C PHE A 94 -3.60 15.65 11.98
N GLY A 95 -4.39 14.87 12.74
CA GLY A 95 -5.73 14.42 12.39
C GLY A 95 -5.77 13.27 11.37
N LEU A 96 -6.97 12.75 11.14
CA LEU A 96 -7.27 11.73 10.12
C LEU A 96 -8.06 12.38 8.98
N LYS A 97 -7.43 12.55 7.82
CA LYS A 97 -8.02 13.13 6.61
C LYS A 97 -8.31 12.03 5.60
N ASP A 98 -9.42 12.12 4.89
CA ASP A 98 -9.98 11.05 4.05
C ASP A 98 -9.03 10.48 2.99
N ASP A 99 -8.23 11.32 2.38
CA ASP A 99 -7.29 10.99 1.30
C ASP A 99 -5.86 10.65 1.80
N HIS A 100 -5.61 10.71 3.11
CA HIS A 100 -4.37 10.29 3.74
C HIS A 100 -4.39 8.79 4.07
N PRO A 101 -3.22 8.13 4.20
CA PRO A 101 -3.17 6.75 4.68
C PRO A 101 -3.70 6.64 6.10
N ILE A 102 -4.38 5.55 6.40
CA ILE A 102 -4.77 5.22 7.78
C ILE A 102 -3.53 4.90 8.60
N VAL A 103 -3.50 5.40 9.82
CA VAL A 103 -2.43 5.18 10.80
C VAL A 103 -2.99 4.81 12.18
N ASN A 104 -2.12 4.54 13.14
CA ASN A 104 -2.49 4.07 14.49
C ASN A 104 -3.28 2.76 14.47
N ILE A 105 -2.98 1.89 13.50
CA ILE A 105 -3.56 0.54 13.38
C ILE A 105 -2.49 -0.51 13.68
N SER A 106 -2.90 -1.61 14.30
CA SER A 106 -2.07 -2.78 14.55
C SER A 106 -2.05 -3.71 13.33
N TRP A 107 -1.19 -4.73 13.36
CA TRP A 107 -1.19 -5.78 12.35
C TRP A 107 -2.53 -6.53 12.31
N ASP A 108 -3.09 -6.87 13.47
CA ASP A 108 -4.40 -7.54 13.56
C ASP A 108 -5.55 -6.69 12.99
N ASP A 109 -5.48 -5.36 13.14
CA ASP A 109 -6.46 -4.46 12.53
C ASP A 109 -6.37 -4.51 11.00
N ALA A 110 -5.16 -4.52 10.44
CA ALA A 110 -4.95 -4.63 9.00
C ALA A 110 -5.47 -5.99 8.47
N ILE A 111 -5.26 -7.10 9.19
CA ILE A 111 -5.82 -8.41 8.85
C ILE A 111 -7.35 -8.39 8.91
N ALA A 112 -7.94 -7.75 9.91
CA ALA A 112 -9.40 -7.63 10.02
C ALA A 112 -10.00 -6.85 8.83
N TYR A 113 -9.31 -5.79 8.38
CA TYR A 113 -9.67 -5.06 7.17
C TYR A 113 -9.61 -5.96 5.93
N CYS A 114 -8.50 -6.70 5.74
CA CYS A 114 -8.35 -7.63 4.63
C CYS A 114 -9.46 -8.70 4.60
N THR A 115 -9.82 -9.24 5.76
CA THR A 115 -10.89 -10.24 5.92
C THR A 115 -12.24 -9.66 5.51
N TRP A 116 -12.58 -8.45 5.99
CA TRP A 116 -13.80 -7.76 5.61
C TRP A 116 -13.85 -7.48 4.09
N LEU A 117 -12.75 -6.96 3.54
CA LEU A 117 -12.66 -6.64 2.12
C LEU A 117 -12.80 -7.88 1.24
N SER A 118 -12.25 -9.02 1.70
CA SER A 118 -12.38 -10.32 1.02
C SER A 118 -13.82 -10.80 0.95
N ALA A 119 -14.52 -10.74 2.09
CA ALA A 119 -15.95 -11.12 2.16
C ALA A 119 -16.82 -10.22 1.26
N LYS A 120 -16.50 -8.92 1.19
CA LYS A 120 -17.24 -7.93 0.42
C LYS A 120 -17.09 -8.12 -1.10
N ASN A 121 -15.88 -8.42 -1.56
CA ASN A 121 -15.55 -8.47 -2.99
C ASN A 121 -15.39 -9.90 -3.54
N LYS A 122 -15.57 -10.93 -2.72
CA LYS A 122 -15.43 -12.35 -3.09
C LYS A 122 -14.06 -12.66 -3.71
N LYS A 123 -13.00 -11.98 -3.26
CA LYS A 123 -11.59 -12.16 -3.62
C LYS A 123 -10.76 -12.32 -2.35
N ARG A 124 -9.62 -12.98 -2.43
CA ARG A 124 -8.74 -13.18 -1.27
C ARG A 124 -7.80 -11.97 -1.08
N TYR A 125 -8.26 -10.95 -0.37
CA TYR A 125 -7.40 -9.84 0.06
C TYR A 125 -6.61 -10.22 1.32
N ARG A 126 -5.36 -9.77 1.35
CA ARG A 126 -4.41 -10.01 2.44
C ARG A 126 -3.36 -8.89 2.48
N LEU A 127 -2.49 -8.89 3.46
CA LEU A 127 -1.25 -8.14 3.38
C LEU A 127 -0.32 -8.79 2.32
N PRO A 128 0.53 -8.00 1.63
CA PRO A 128 1.58 -8.56 0.80
C PRO A 128 2.58 -9.33 1.67
N THR A 129 3.21 -10.36 1.14
CA THR A 129 4.43 -10.89 1.76
C THR A 129 5.55 -9.86 1.61
N GLU A 130 6.59 -9.97 2.44
CA GLU A 130 7.75 -9.09 2.36
C GLU A 130 8.40 -9.13 0.98
N ALA A 131 8.50 -10.32 0.38
CA ALA A 131 9.05 -10.52 -0.96
C ALA A 131 8.17 -9.89 -2.05
N GLU A 132 6.84 -10.04 -1.97
CA GLU A 132 5.89 -9.42 -2.89
C GLU A 132 5.97 -7.89 -2.81
N TRP A 133 6.07 -7.36 -1.60
CA TRP A 133 6.21 -5.93 -1.37
C TRP A 133 7.50 -5.39 -2.01
N GLU A 134 8.67 -6.02 -1.74
CA GLU A 134 9.95 -5.59 -2.30
C GLU A 134 9.99 -5.71 -3.83
N PHE A 135 9.47 -6.82 -4.38
CA PHE A 135 9.35 -7.01 -5.82
C PHE A 135 8.54 -5.89 -6.48
N ALA A 136 7.38 -5.57 -5.91
CA ALA A 136 6.52 -4.49 -6.39
C ALA A 136 7.17 -3.11 -6.23
N ALA A 137 7.83 -2.83 -5.10
CA ALA A 137 8.54 -1.58 -4.86
C ALA A 137 9.69 -1.35 -5.84
N ARG A 138 10.40 -2.39 -6.22
CA ARG A 138 11.47 -2.35 -7.22
C ARG A 138 10.98 -2.17 -8.67
N GLY A 139 9.66 -2.21 -8.90
CA GLY A 139 9.07 -2.10 -10.25
C GLY A 139 8.81 -3.43 -10.94
N GLY A 140 8.85 -4.56 -10.23
CA GLY A 140 8.62 -5.90 -10.76
C GLY A 140 9.55 -6.22 -11.93
N LEU A 141 9.01 -6.81 -13.00
CA LEU A 141 9.76 -7.10 -14.24
C LEU A 141 10.21 -5.86 -15.01
N LYS A 142 9.70 -4.66 -14.64
CA LYS A 142 10.09 -3.36 -15.25
C LYS A 142 11.14 -2.63 -14.43
N SER A 143 11.72 -3.28 -13.42
CA SER A 143 12.69 -2.69 -12.51
C SER A 143 13.88 -2.06 -13.25
N LYS A 144 14.26 -0.87 -12.82
CA LYS A 144 15.45 -0.15 -13.30
C LYS A 144 16.61 -0.20 -12.30
N GLY A 145 16.51 -1.04 -11.28
CA GLY A 145 17.54 -1.18 -10.25
C GLY A 145 17.70 0.06 -9.35
N HIS A 146 16.64 0.82 -9.14
CA HIS A 146 16.68 2.00 -8.29
C HIS A 146 16.70 1.64 -6.80
N THR A 147 17.37 2.47 -6.00
CA THR A 147 17.45 2.35 -4.55
C THR A 147 16.08 2.56 -3.88
N TYR A 148 15.29 3.47 -4.42
CA TYR A 148 13.94 3.80 -3.97
C TYR A 148 12.93 3.42 -5.05
N SER A 149 11.66 3.34 -4.70
CA SER A 149 10.61 2.89 -5.61
C SER A 149 10.38 3.89 -6.76
N GLY A 150 10.99 3.61 -7.92
CA GLY A 150 10.89 4.44 -9.13
C GLY A 150 11.99 5.49 -9.28
N ALA A 151 12.94 5.64 -8.33
CA ALA A 151 14.01 6.65 -8.45
C ALA A 151 15.29 6.25 -7.71
N LYS A 152 16.42 6.86 -8.14
CA LYS A 152 17.71 6.75 -7.41
C LYS A 152 17.77 7.63 -6.18
N ALA A 153 17.00 8.74 -6.14
CA ALA A 153 16.88 9.67 -5.03
C ALA A 153 15.39 9.88 -4.69
N PRO A 154 15.00 10.02 -3.41
CA PRO A 154 13.60 9.93 -3.00
C PRO A 154 12.78 11.22 -3.18
N ASP A 155 13.39 12.35 -3.50
CA ASP A 155 12.74 13.67 -3.45
C ASP A 155 11.47 13.80 -4.31
N SER A 156 11.47 13.22 -5.51
CA SER A 156 10.34 13.29 -6.45
C SER A 156 9.27 12.25 -6.21
N ILE A 157 9.57 11.20 -5.43
CA ILE A 157 8.71 10.02 -5.29
C ILE A 157 8.22 9.79 -3.85
N ALA A 158 8.75 10.53 -2.85
CA ALA A 158 8.52 10.20 -1.44
C ALA A 158 8.27 11.42 -0.54
N TRP A 159 7.52 11.18 0.52
CA TRP A 159 7.41 12.02 1.70
C TRP A 159 8.24 11.38 2.81
N PHE A 160 9.33 12.04 3.24
CA PHE A 160 10.33 11.51 4.18
C PHE A 160 11.05 12.63 4.92
N SER A 161 11.83 12.30 5.96
CA SER A 161 12.68 13.23 6.71
C SER A 161 11.95 14.48 7.22
N SER A 162 10.71 14.32 7.70
CA SER A 162 9.89 15.42 8.23
C SER A 162 9.69 16.58 7.22
N ARG A 163 9.68 16.28 5.92
CA ARG A 163 9.32 17.25 4.86
C ARG A 163 7.83 17.59 4.86
N SER A 164 7.09 17.00 5.77
CA SER A 164 5.71 17.31 6.12
C SER A 164 5.55 17.22 7.63
N ASN A 165 4.45 17.75 8.15
CA ASN A 165 4.12 17.68 9.58
C ASN A 165 3.06 16.59 9.85
N GLY A 166 3.27 15.42 9.28
CA GLY A 166 2.37 14.28 9.33
C GLY A 166 2.31 13.55 8.00
N THR A 167 1.37 12.62 7.88
CA THR A 167 1.10 11.93 6.62
C THR A 167 0.60 12.91 5.56
N MET A 168 0.78 12.58 4.29
CA MET A 168 0.31 13.34 3.15
C MET A 168 -0.77 12.57 2.38
N PRO A 169 -1.62 13.24 1.58
CA PRO A 169 -2.55 12.57 0.71
C PRO A 169 -1.82 11.57 -0.18
N VAL A 170 -2.40 10.39 -0.37
CA VAL A 170 -1.80 9.35 -1.22
C VAL A 170 -1.68 9.80 -2.68
N ALA A 171 -0.70 9.25 -3.41
CA ALA A 171 -0.48 9.50 -4.84
C ALA A 171 -0.20 10.97 -5.22
N GLN A 172 0.45 11.74 -4.35
CA GLN A 172 0.86 13.11 -4.67
C GLN A 172 2.28 13.21 -5.27
N LYS A 173 3.07 12.16 -5.16
CA LYS A 173 4.41 12.06 -5.73
C LYS A 173 4.38 11.19 -7.00
N LEU A 174 5.52 11.02 -7.68
CA LEU A 174 5.59 10.17 -8.87
C LEU A 174 5.50 8.69 -8.50
N PRO A 175 4.83 7.86 -9.33
CA PRO A 175 4.77 6.42 -9.11
C PRO A 175 6.05 5.72 -9.60
N ASN A 176 6.19 4.45 -9.23
CA ASN A 176 7.20 3.59 -9.82
C ASN A 176 6.78 3.06 -11.22
N GLU A 177 7.59 2.17 -11.80
CA GLU A 177 7.42 1.61 -13.15
C GLU A 177 6.12 0.80 -13.32
N LEU A 178 5.50 0.37 -12.22
CA LEU A 178 4.21 -0.35 -12.21
C LEU A 178 3.02 0.59 -12.01
N GLY A 179 3.25 1.88 -11.76
CA GLY A 179 2.20 2.83 -11.40
C GLY A 179 1.79 2.77 -9.93
N LEU A 180 2.64 2.20 -9.06
CA LEU A 180 2.45 2.16 -7.61
C LEU A 180 3.01 3.43 -6.98
N TYR A 181 2.26 4.01 -6.06
CA TYR A 181 2.61 5.25 -5.35
C TYR A 181 2.98 4.94 -3.90
N ASP A 182 3.75 5.83 -3.32
CA ASP A 182 4.07 5.88 -1.89
C ASP A 182 4.72 4.58 -1.34
N MET A 183 5.33 3.77 -2.24
CA MET A 183 6.15 2.61 -1.85
C MET A 183 7.45 3.04 -1.15
N THR A 184 7.75 4.33 -1.12
CA THR A 184 8.86 4.96 -0.40
C THR A 184 8.30 6.15 0.38
N GLY A 185 8.43 6.13 1.72
CA GLY A 185 7.97 7.20 2.61
C GLY A 185 6.46 7.15 2.91
N ASN A 186 5.88 8.26 3.28
CA ASN A 186 4.53 8.48 3.78
C ASN A 186 4.23 7.66 5.05
N VAL A 187 3.92 6.36 4.96
CA VAL A 187 3.81 5.49 6.14
C VAL A 187 4.53 4.17 5.95
N TRP A 188 5.07 3.61 7.05
CA TRP A 188 5.49 2.22 7.10
C TRP A 188 4.33 1.30 6.79
N GLU A 189 4.57 0.23 6.03
CA GLU A 189 3.54 -0.70 5.60
C GLU A 189 3.74 -2.09 6.21
N TRP A 190 2.72 -2.59 6.91
CA TRP A 190 2.69 -3.95 7.41
C TRP A 190 2.74 -4.98 6.28
N CYS A 191 3.66 -5.96 6.42
CA CYS A 191 3.67 -7.18 5.63
C CYS A 191 3.08 -8.36 6.40
N SER A 192 2.77 -9.46 5.71
CA SER A 192 2.22 -10.68 6.34
C SER A 192 3.26 -11.47 7.12
N ASP A 193 4.54 -11.23 6.87
CA ASP A 193 5.65 -12.05 7.33
C ASP A 193 6.07 -11.70 8.74
N TRP A 194 6.28 -12.75 9.57
CA TRP A 194 7.09 -12.61 10.75
C TRP A 194 8.48 -12.14 10.37
N TYR A 195 9.07 -11.30 11.20
CA TYR A 195 10.43 -10.83 11.02
C TYR A 195 11.45 -11.74 11.70
N ASP A 196 12.48 -12.11 10.95
CA ASP A 196 13.71 -12.71 11.45
C ASP A 196 14.89 -12.10 10.67
N ALA A 197 15.90 -11.60 11.40
CA ALA A 197 17.08 -10.97 10.79
C ALA A 197 17.94 -11.95 9.98
N GLY A 198 17.87 -13.25 10.30
CA GLY A 198 18.62 -14.30 9.63
C GLY A 198 17.87 -15.00 8.49
N TYR A 199 16.61 -14.66 8.26
CA TYR A 199 15.76 -15.40 7.30
C TYR A 199 16.33 -15.43 5.89
N TYR A 200 16.95 -14.34 5.42
CA TYR A 200 17.54 -14.28 4.06
C TYR A 200 18.67 -15.27 3.85
N ALA A 201 19.37 -15.70 4.90
CA ALA A 201 20.41 -16.72 4.82
C ALA A 201 19.87 -18.10 4.41
N LEU A 202 18.56 -18.36 4.58
CA LEU A 202 17.91 -19.59 4.13
C LEU A 202 17.71 -19.64 2.62
N LYS A 203 17.79 -18.49 1.93
CA LYS A 203 17.65 -18.35 0.46
C LYS A 203 16.41 -19.06 -0.09
N VAL A 204 15.27 -18.95 0.62
CA VAL A 204 13.99 -19.52 0.15
C VAL A 204 13.62 -18.83 -1.16
N LYS A 205 13.55 -19.62 -2.24
CA LYS A 205 13.41 -19.08 -3.60
C LYS A 205 11.96 -18.82 -3.97
N ASP A 206 11.08 -19.79 -3.79
CA ASP A 206 9.75 -19.76 -4.39
C ASP A 206 8.72 -19.18 -3.42
N ASN A 207 8.22 -17.97 -3.73
CA ASN A 207 7.18 -17.27 -2.95
C ASN A 207 7.42 -17.33 -1.44
N PRO A 208 8.57 -16.86 -0.92
CA PRO A 208 8.91 -17.02 0.48
C PRO A 208 7.83 -16.42 1.39
N PRO A 209 7.28 -17.23 2.32
CA PRO A 209 6.21 -16.79 3.21
C PRO A 209 6.71 -16.10 4.48
N GLY A 210 8.04 -15.93 4.62
CA GLY A 210 8.67 -15.55 5.87
C GLY A 210 8.80 -16.72 6.88
N PRO A 211 9.34 -16.44 8.08
CA PRO A 211 9.41 -17.40 9.18
C PRO A 211 8.02 -17.91 9.60
N GLN A 212 7.94 -19.13 10.10
CA GLN A 212 6.67 -19.72 10.58
C GLN A 212 6.13 -19.05 11.85
N SER A 213 6.99 -18.44 12.65
CA SER A 213 6.65 -17.73 13.88
C SER A 213 7.69 -16.68 14.21
N GLY A 214 7.33 -15.70 15.05
CA GLY A 214 8.23 -14.64 15.47
C GLY A 214 7.65 -13.81 16.61
N LYS A 215 8.38 -12.78 17.02
CA LYS A 215 7.94 -11.75 17.97
C LYS A 215 7.47 -10.48 17.28
N PHE A 216 7.96 -10.24 16.08
CA PHE A 216 7.73 -9.03 15.29
C PHE A 216 7.28 -9.39 13.89
N TYR A 217 6.46 -8.53 13.30
CA TYR A 217 6.16 -8.55 11.88
C TYR A 217 7.03 -7.55 11.13
N THR A 218 7.21 -7.78 9.84
CA THR A 218 7.99 -6.90 8.97
C THR A 218 7.16 -5.69 8.55
N LEU A 219 7.78 -4.51 8.61
CA LEU A 219 7.33 -3.26 8.02
C LEU A 219 8.30 -2.82 6.91
N ARG A 220 7.77 -2.22 5.87
CA ARG A 220 8.54 -1.79 4.70
C ARG A 220 8.21 -0.34 4.32
N GLY A 221 9.07 0.29 3.49
CA GLY A 221 8.83 1.55 2.81
C GLY A 221 9.34 2.82 3.49
N GLY A 222 9.53 2.83 4.79
CA GLY A 222 9.82 4.07 5.53
C GLY A 222 8.56 4.89 5.80
N ALA A 223 8.72 6.09 6.32
CA ALA A 223 7.60 6.98 6.64
C ALA A 223 7.99 8.45 6.51
N TRP A 224 6.99 9.34 6.61
CA TRP A 224 7.13 10.80 6.48
C TRP A 224 8.17 11.41 7.44
N ASP A 225 8.37 10.82 8.61
CA ASP A 225 9.29 11.26 9.67
C ASP A 225 10.63 10.49 9.69
N ILE A 226 10.84 9.58 8.73
CA ILE A 226 12.01 8.69 8.67
C ILE A 226 12.98 9.18 7.60
N GLY A 227 14.29 9.08 7.90
CA GLY A 227 15.35 9.45 6.97
C GLY A 227 15.39 8.56 5.72
N ALA A 228 15.86 9.12 4.61
CA ALA A 228 15.92 8.45 3.31
C ALA A 228 16.59 7.07 3.37
N ARG A 229 17.69 6.91 4.13
CA ARG A 229 18.40 5.64 4.29
C ARG A 229 17.48 4.49 4.68
N ASN A 230 16.50 4.75 5.56
CA ASN A 230 15.56 3.76 6.10
C ASN A 230 14.29 3.62 5.24
N SER A 231 14.21 4.34 4.13
CA SER A 231 13.09 4.26 3.17
C SER A 231 13.49 3.58 1.85
N ARG A 232 14.67 2.92 1.80
CA ARG A 232 15.12 2.13 0.65
C ARG A 232 14.19 0.95 0.40
N ASN A 233 14.10 0.48 -0.83
CA ASN A 233 13.30 -0.70 -1.19
C ASN A 233 13.63 -1.92 -0.36
N THR A 234 14.88 -2.05 0.09
CA THR A 234 15.43 -3.21 0.80
C THR A 234 15.37 -3.11 2.32
N TYR A 235 15.18 -1.88 2.86
CA TYR A 235 15.21 -1.68 4.30
C TYR A 235 14.06 -2.42 5.00
N ARG A 236 14.40 -3.15 6.06
CA ARG A 236 13.49 -3.98 6.86
C ARG A 236 13.31 -3.37 8.25
N ASN A 237 12.07 -3.32 8.75
CA ASN A 237 11.80 -2.78 10.08
C ASN A 237 10.93 -3.75 10.90
N PRO A 238 11.44 -4.31 12.01
CA PRO A 238 10.65 -5.18 12.89
C PRO A 238 9.75 -4.38 13.83
N LEU A 239 8.49 -4.81 14.00
CA LEU A 239 7.61 -4.21 14.99
C LEU A 239 6.65 -5.23 15.60
N SER A 240 6.32 -5.05 16.89
CA SER A 240 5.32 -5.86 17.58
C SER A 240 3.95 -5.76 16.88
N PRO A 241 3.22 -6.89 16.68
CA PRO A 241 1.91 -6.90 16.03
C PRO A 241 0.87 -5.99 16.71
N THR A 242 1.00 -5.74 17.99
CA THR A 242 0.06 -4.91 18.77
C THR A 242 0.39 -3.41 18.73
N SER A 243 1.54 -3.04 18.17
CA SER A 243 1.98 -1.64 18.13
C SER A 243 1.09 -0.79 17.23
N ARG A 244 0.75 0.41 17.71
CA ARG A 244 -0.01 1.43 17.00
C ARG A 244 0.78 2.72 17.00
N ASN A 245 1.08 3.27 15.84
CA ASN A 245 1.88 4.47 15.72
C ASN A 245 1.38 5.37 14.59
N HIS A 246 1.59 6.65 14.73
CA HIS A 246 1.15 7.71 13.80
C HIS A 246 1.82 7.69 12.41
N ASN A 247 2.78 6.81 12.20
CA ASN A 247 3.52 6.67 10.94
C ASN A 247 3.49 5.23 10.39
N LYS A 248 2.50 4.41 10.81
CA LYS A 248 2.36 3.01 10.38
C LYS A 248 0.95 2.76 9.86
N GLY A 249 0.91 2.25 8.64
CA GLY A 249 -0.28 1.88 7.89
C GLY A 249 -0.04 0.56 7.15
N PHE A 250 -0.69 0.37 6.02
CA PHE A 250 -0.56 -0.82 5.18
C PHE A 250 -1.17 -0.59 3.80
N ARG A 251 -0.84 -1.45 2.87
CA ARG A 251 -1.58 -1.67 1.62
C ARG A 251 -2.02 -3.12 1.51
N VAL A 252 -3.06 -3.39 0.73
CA VAL A 252 -3.54 -4.76 0.51
C VAL A 252 -2.95 -5.35 -0.76
N ALA A 253 -2.79 -6.67 -0.74
CA ALA A 253 -2.55 -7.51 -1.91
C ALA A 253 -3.74 -8.45 -2.12
N CYS A 254 -3.86 -8.99 -3.33
CA CYS A 254 -4.85 -9.99 -3.69
C CYS A 254 -4.19 -11.01 -4.61
N SER A 255 -4.43 -12.29 -4.35
CA SER A 255 -4.10 -13.40 -5.28
C SER A 255 -5.41 -13.96 -5.80
N ASP A 256 -5.44 -14.34 -7.06
CA ASP A 256 -6.57 -15.05 -7.66
C ASP A 256 -6.73 -16.45 -7.08
#